data_55f7c03fd254866c76bb4a944e60b0f8
#
_entry.id   55f7c03fd254866c76bb4a944e60b0f8
#
_cell.length_a   1.000
_cell.length_b   1.000
_cell.length_c   1.000
_cell.angle_alpha   90.00
_cell.angle_beta   90.00
_cell.angle_gamma   90.00
#
_symmetry.space_group_name_H-M   'P 1'
#
loop_
_entity.id
_entity.type
_entity.pdbx_description
1 polymer ?
#
loop_
_entity_poly.entity_id
_entity_poly.type
_entity_poly.pdbx_seq_one_letter_code
_entity_poly.pdbx_strand_id
1 'polypeptide(L)'
;MKSIIKSLAIAAFAALAFSSCSQEQNPVSKDNGIHFTIRTSENPQVKSFIDNNLNGTYTPKWSKDDKLAIFIGTIDENTKPTATLTNISETGLTAYFDGQVTGIGKDGTFKSFAPAKAFATGYSNGNVGITLAETQKPSSLTIDQACDILVAKEASYMADATTGEVTIDDLYFKRMFSIVKVALKGPESLNEEIVSKFSLTAPERTILTGRAAINLSSATIDKWNISNNTVTATYTTDAPGFGGKYPDLDNVVWFVVNPGTIEPGAKVVFAGETANYTFTKEVTLSKALTFPESQLAV
;
A
#
# COMPACT_ATOMS: atom_id res chain seq x y z
N MET A 1 84.33 9.80 -14.28
CA MET A 1 84.17 9.90 -15.74
C MET A 1 82.75 9.47 -16.08
N LYS A 2 81.89 10.37 -16.20
CA LYS A 2 81.25 10.93 -17.40
C LYS A 2 80.63 9.84 -18.28
N SER A 3 79.34 9.73 -18.34
CA SER A 3 78.63 9.91 -19.59
C SER A 3 77.12 10.14 -19.33
N ILE A 4 76.65 11.21 -19.88
CA ILE A 4 75.30 11.66 -19.93
C ILE A 4 74.66 11.04 -21.18
N ILE A 5 73.62 10.31 -21.07
CA ILE A 5 72.76 9.94 -22.20
C ILE A 5 71.39 10.51 -21.99
N LYS A 6 71.06 11.49 -22.80
CA LYS A 6 69.75 12.09 -22.93
C LYS A 6 68.85 11.12 -23.69
N SER A 7 67.82 10.65 -23.07
CA SER A 7 66.76 9.91 -23.76
C SER A 7 65.59 10.83 -24.03
N LEU A 8 65.33 11.02 -25.30
CA LEU A 8 64.25 11.77 -25.90
C LEU A 8 62.96 11.01 -25.70
N ALA A 9 62.04 11.53 -24.89
CA ALA A 9 60.72 10.94 -24.76
C ALA A 9 59.84 11.41 -25.93
N ILE A 10 59.51 10.50 -26.83
CA ILE A 10 58.48 10.71 -27.84
C ILE A 10 57.13 10.45 -27.19
N ALA A 11 56.39 11.55 -26.98
CA ALA A 11 55.00 11.46 -26.57
C ALA A 11 54.14 11.10 -27.77
N ALA A 12 53.74 9.82 -27.85
CA ALA A 12 52.73 9.34 -28.81
C ALA A 12 51.35 9.74 -28.22
N PHE A 13 50.74 10.80 -28.74
CA PHE A 13 49.32 11.11 -28.52
C PHE A 13 48.49 10.04 -29.27
N ALA A 14 48.02 9.04 -28.55
CA ALA A 14 46.94 8.17 -29.04
C ALA A 14 45.63 8.99 -28.93
N ALA A 15 45.18 9.53 -30.06
CA ALA A 15 43.84 10.05 -30.20
C ALA A 15 42.88 8.89 -30.10
N LEU A 16 42.32 8.70 -28.90
CA LEU A 16 41.12 7.85 -28.73
C LEU A 16 39.97 8.58 -29.41
N ALA A 17 39.70 8.19 -30.65
CA ALA A 17 38.42 8.49 -31.27
C ALA A 17 37.34 7.83 -30.44
N PHE A 18 36.71 8.56 -29.57
CA PHE A 18 35.39 8.21 -29.06
C PHE A 18 34.47 8.19 -30.27
N SER A 19 34.28 7.03 -30.87
CA SER A 19 33.12 6.78 -31.69
C SER A 19 31.92 6.92 -30.74
N SER A 20 31.36 8.10 -30.69
CA SER A 20 29.99 8.31 -30.25
C SER A 20 29.14 7.37 -31.08
N CYS A 21 28.82 6.20 -30.54
CA CYS A 21 27.62 5.52 -30.95
C CYS A 21 26.47 6.46 -30.62
N SER A 22 26.10 7.27 -31.59
CA SER A 22 24.74 7.78 -31.65
C SER A 22 23.86 6.51 -31.71
N GLN A 23 23.29 6.10 -30.57
CA GLN A 23 22.12 5.26 -30.63
C GLN A 23 21.16 6.04 -31.51
N GLU A 24 20.96 5.54 -32.73
CA GLU A 24 19.80 5.92 -33.52
C GLU A 24 18.62 5.67 -32.60
N GLN A 25 18.05 6.76 -32.08
CA GLN A 25 16.77 6.71 -31.41
C GLN A 25 15.82 6.15 -32.46
N ASN A 26 15.50 4.86 -32.34
CA ASN A 26 14.44 4.28 -33.15
C ASN A 26 13.22 5.20 -32.98
N PRO A 27 12.67 5.73 -34.07
CA PRO A 27 11.47 6.54 -33.98
C PRO A 27 10.43 5.68 -33.25
N VAL A 28 9.92 6.19 -32.13
CA VAL A 28 8.88 5.54 -31.33
C VAL A 28 7.80 5.11 -32.29
N SER A 29 7.68 3.79 -32.52
CA SER A 29 6.65 3.26 -33.41
C SER A 29 5.30 3.66 -32.80
N LYS A 30 4.33 4.02 -33.64
CA LYS A 30 3.00 4.49 -33.21
C LYS A 30 2.22 3.50 -32.34
N ASP A 31 2.73 2.29 -32.13
CA ASP A 31 2.16 1.21 -31.33
C ASP A 31 2.81 1.03 -29.94
N ASN A 32 3.90 1.73 -29.67
CA ASN A 32 4.52 1.69 -28.35
C ASN A 32 3.80 2.69 -27.43
N GLY A 33 3.04 2.19 -26.46
CA GLY A 33 2.30 3.02 -25.51
C GLY A 33 3.16 4.07 -24.80
N ILE A 34 2.52 4.90 -24.00
CA ILE A 34 3.17 5.95 -23.23
C ILE A 34 3.82 5.33 -22.00
N HIS A 35 5.08 5.62 -21.76
CA HIS A 35 5.81 5.14 -20.60
C HIS A 35 5.66 6.12 -19.42
N PHE A 36 5.15 5.63 -18.30
CA PHE A 36 4.95 6.40 -17.10
C PHE A 36 6.02 6.09 -16.05
N THR A 37 6.61 7.14 -15.50
CA THR A 37 7.39 7.10 -14.26
C THR A 37 6.74 8.04 -13.26
N ILE A 38 6.23 7.50 -12.16
CA ILE A 38 5.51 8.24 -11.14
C ILE A 38 6.26 8.15 -9.83
N ARG A 39 6.68 9.30 -9.29
CA ARG A 39 7.24 9.41 -7.94
C ARG A 39 6.13 9.81 -6.96
N THR A 40 6.03 9.11 -5.84
CA THR A 40 5.09 9.49 -4.78
C THR A 40 5.67 10.59 -3.90
N SER A 41 4.79 11.43 -3.36
CA SER A 41 5.18 12.40 -2.34
C SER A 41 5.66 11.73 -1.05
N GLU A 42 6.50 12.42 -0.30
CA GLU A 42 6.89 12.01 1.05
C GLU A 42 5.74 12.30 2.04
N ASN A 43 4.73 11.43 2.07
CA ASN A 43 3.70 11.52 3.09
C ASN A 43 3.89 10.39 4.11
N PRO A 44 4.28 10.68 5.35
CA PRO A 44 4.55 9.67 6.37
C PRO A 44 3.30 8.91 6.82
N GLN A 45 2.10 9.37 6.46
CA GLN A 45 0.85 8.72 6.88
C GLN A 45 0.29 7.71 5.86
N VAL A 46 0.89 7.61 4.67
CA VAL A 46 0.26 6.89 3.55
C VAL A 46 1.28 6.00 2.85
N LYS A 47 1.47 4.77 3.35
CA LYS A 47 2.37 3.78 2.75
C LYS A 47 1.92 2.37 3.09
N SER A 48 2.23 1.42 2.22
CA SER A 48 1.69 0.07 2.25
C SER A 48 2.29 -0.87 3.32
N PHE A 49 3.41 -0.47 3.91
CA PHE A 49 4.12 -1.26 4.93
C PHE A 49 4.34 -0.44 6.18
N ILE A 50 4.16 -1.04 7.35
CA ILE A 50 4.45 -0.41 8.63
C ILE A 50 5.76 -0.97 9.16
N ASP A 51 6.80 -0.14 9.17
CA ASP A 51 8.03 -0.46 9.84
C ASP A 51 7.90 -0.09 11.33
N ASN A 52 8.07 -1.09 12.17
CA ASN A 52 8.01 -0.90 13.59
C ASN A 52 9.42 -0.63 14.12
N ASN A 53 9.69 0.61 14.42
CA ASN A 53 10.92 0.97 15.11
C ASN A 53 10.81 0.52 16.58
N LEU A 54 11.89 -0.02 17.14
CA LEU A 54 12.00 -0.49 18.52
C LEU A 54 11.54 0.53 19.59
N ASN A 55 11.34 1.78 19.21
CA ASN A 55 10.85 2.87 20.06
C ASN A 55 9.32 3.05 20.05
N GLY A 56 8.56 2.12 19.47
CA GLY A 56 7.09 2.22 19.38
C GLY A 56 6.57 3.22 18.35
N THR A 57 7.44 3.78 17.51
CA THR A 57 7.04 4.59 16.36
C THR A 57 6.83 3.71 15.14
N TYR A 58 5.74 3.95 14.43
CA TYR A 58 5.38 3.20 13.23
C TYR A 58 5.58 4.09 12.02
N THR A 59 6.48 3.71 11.13
CA THR A 59 6.73 4.44 9.89
C THR A 59 6.19 3.63 8.72
N PRO A 60 5.11 4.08 8.08
CA PRO A 60 4.64 3.45 6.84
C PRO A 60 5.69 3.56 5.74
N LYS A 61 5.92 2.49 5.00
CA LYS A 61 6.87 2.42 3.89
C LYS A 61 6.25 1.76 2.66
N TRP A 62 6.66 2.20 1.48
CA TRP A 62 6.40 1.50 0.23
C TRP A 62 7.27 0.25 0.15
N SER A 63 6.69 -0.84 -0.36
CA SER A 63 7.43 -2.07 -0.65
C SER A 63 7.80 -2.12 -2.13
N LYS A 64 8.95 -2.67 -2.44
CA LYS A 64 9.28 -3.06 -3.81
C LYS A 64 8.19 -4.00 -4.32
N ASP A 65 7.83 -3.85 -5.59
CA ASP A 65 6.76 -4.61 -6.25
C ASP A 65 5.32 -4.23 -5.82
N ASP A 66 5.11 -3.19 -5.00
CA ASP A 66 3.78 -2.62 -4.85
C ASP A 66 3.20 -2.24 -6.22
N LYS A 67 1.89 -2.44 -6.38
CA LYS A 67 1.20 -2.23 -7.65
C LYS A 67 0.26 -1.05 -7.56
N LEU A 68 0.37 -0.13 -8.53
CA LEU A 68 -0.52 1.01 -8.70
C LEU A 68 -1.48 0.76 -9.87
N ALA A 69 -2.78 0.77 -9.63
CA ALA A 69 -3.78 0.74 -10.69
C ALA A 69 -4.01 2.16 -11.23
N ILE A 70 -4.01 2.31 -12.55
CA ILE A 70 -4.25 3.57 -13.24
C ILE A 70 -5.53 3.48 -14.06
N PHE A 71 -6.34 4.53 -14.02
CA PHE A 71 -7.56 4.71 -14.77
C PHE A 71 -7.50 6.02 -15.55
N ILE A 72 -7.60 5.93 -16.87
CA ILE A 72 -7.61 7.08 -17.78
C ILE A 72 -8.95 7.09 -18.51
N GLY A 73 -9.57 8.25 -18.58
CA GLY A 73 -10.89 8.41 -19.17
C GLY A 73 -12.04 8.12 -18.20
N THR A 74 -13.21 7.81 -18.75
CA THR A 74 -14.44 7.57 -17.98
C THR A 74 -14.42 6.19 -17.34
N ILE A 75 -14.81 6.12 -16.07
CA ILE A 75 -14.97 4.86 -15.34
C ILE A 75 -16.45 4.49 -15.33
N ASP A 76 -16.77 3.30 -15.79
CA ASP A 76 -18.10 2.69 -15.82
C ASP A 76 -18.06 1.25 -15.25
N GLU A 77 -19.19 0.54 -15.32
CA GLU A 77 -19.34 -0.81 -14.74
C GLU A 77 -18.40 -1.86 -15.37
N ASN A 78 -17.97 -1.65 -16.60
CA ASN A 78 -17.10 -2.56 -17.35
C ASN A 78 -15.64 -2.14 -17.31
N THR A 79 -15.35 -0.97 -16.72
CA THR A 79 -14.00 -0.41 -16.71
C THR A 79 -13.07 -1.27 -15.86
N LYS A 80 -11.93 -1.59 -16.43
CA LYS A 80 -10.77 -2.17 -15.74
C LYS A 80 -9.69 -1.11 -15.63
N PRO A 81 -8.69 -1.29 -14.76
CA PRO A 81 -7.51 -0.43 -14.78
C PRO A 81 -6.94 -0.34 -16.20
N THR A 82 -6.68 0.87 -16.66
CA THR A 82 -6.06 1.12 -17.98
C THR A 82 -4.67 0.48 -18.01
N ALA A 83 -3.97 0.58 -16.88
CA ALA A 83 -2.69 -0.09 -16.69
C ALA A 83 -2.42 -0.37 -15.21
N THR A 84 -1.42 -1.20 -14.95
CA THR A 84 -0.86 -1.44 -13.62
C THR A 84 0.62 -1.15 -13.67
N LEU A 85 1.06 -0.15 -12.89
CA LEU A 85 2.46 0.20 -12.72
C LEU A 85 3.03 -0.52 -11.50
N THR A 86 4.33 -0.84 -11.55
CA THR A 86 5.03 -1.55 -10.48
C THR A 86 6.03 -0.63 -9.80
N ASN A 87 6.10 -0.65 -8.47
CA ASN A 87 7.15 0.05 -7.74
C ASN A 87 8.52 -0.61 -8.00
N ILE A 88 9.45 0.15 -8.55
CA ILE A 88 10.81 -0.29 -8.88
C ILE A 88 11.84 0.16 -7.84
N SER A 89 11.45 0.99 -6.87
CA SER A 89 12.36 1.49 -5.83
C SER A 89 12.54 0.47 -4.70
N GLU A 90 13.57 0.70 -3.89
CA GLU A 90 13.72 0.03 -2.62
C GLU A 90 12.59 0.42 -1.65
N THR A 91 12.43 -0.34 -0.57
CA THR A 91 11.48 -0.03 0.50
C THR A 91 11.79 1.32 1.11
N GLY A 92 10.83 2.23 1.15
CA GLY A 92 11.10 3.57 1.63
C GLY A 92 9.90 4.50 1.74
N LEU A 93 10.22 5.77 2.00
CA LEU A 93 9.24 6.82 2.17
C LEU A 93 8.63 7.28 0.85
N THR A 94 9.33 7.13 -0.24
CA THR A 94 8.86 7.40 -1.60
C THR A 94 8.89 6.11 -2.42
N ALA A 95 7.99 6.00 -3.38
CA ALA A 95 8.00 4.94 -4.39
C ALA A 95 8.14 5.54 -5.79
N TYR A 96 8.73 4.76 -6.69
CA TYR A 96 8.80 5.07 -8.11
C TYR A 96 8.04 3.98 -8.87
N PHE A 97 6.82 4.29 -9.28
CA PHE A 97 6.01 3.39 -10.09
C PHE A 97 6.34 3.57 -11.55
N ASP A 98 6.60 2.47 -12.22
CA ASP A 98 7.05 2.43 -13.60
C ASP A 98 6.21 1.46 -14.42
N GLY A 99 5.96 1.80 -15.69
CA GLY A 99 5.27 0.93 -16.61
C GLY A 99 4.70 1.63 -17.84
N GLN A 100 4.29 0.80 -18.79
CA GLN A 100 3.77 1.23 -20.07
C GLN A 100 2.24 1.24 -20.09
N VAL A 101 1.65 2.29 -20.64
CA VAL A 101 0.21 2.46 -20.80
C VAL A 101 -0.10 2.61 -22.29
N THR A 102 -0.98 1.74 -22.82
CA THR A 102 -1.34 1.72 -24.25
C THR A 102 -2.75 2.23 -24.47
N GLY A 103 -3.05 2.66 -25.70
CA GLY A 103 -4.41 3.06 -26.09
C GLY A 103 -4.89 4.39 -25.52
N ILE A 104 -3.98 5.28 -25.10
CA ILE A 104 -4.29 6.58 -24.52
C ILE A 104 -3.77 7.74 -25.36
N GLY A 105 -4.33 8.95 -25.17
CA GLY A 105 -3.82 10.19 -25.75
C GLY A 105 -2.48 10.62 -25.15
N LYS A 106 -1.81 11.56 -25.83
CA LYS A 106 -0.52 12.10 -25.34
C LYS A 106 -0.66 12.97 -24.09
N ASP A 107 -1.85 13.44 -23.80
CA ASP A 107 -2.17 14.28 -22.64
C ASP A 107 -3.52 13.87 -22.06
N GLY A 108 -3.74 14.20 -20.79
CA GLY A 108 -4.98 13.88 -20.10
C GLY A 108 -4.86 13.95 -18.60
N THR A 109 -5.84 13.33 -17.95
CA THR A 109 -5.85 13.10 -16.50
C THR A 109 -5.95 11.63 -16.20
N PHE A 110 -5.39 11.21 -15.06
CA PHE A 110 -5.57 9.87 -14.56
C PHE A 110 -5.97 9.87 -13.08
N LYS A 111 -6.65 8.80 -12.70
CA LYS A 111 -6.98 8.46 -11.32
C LYS A 111 -6.27 7.17 -10.97
N SER A 112 -5.91 7.00 -9.72
CA SER A 112 -5.17 5.80 -9.34
C SER A 112 -5.37 5.40 -7.89
N PHE A 113 -5.12 4.14 -7.60
CA PHE A 113 -5.05 3.62 -6.24
C PHE A 113 -4.06 2.45 -6.11
N ALA A 114 -3.61 2.21 -4.91
CA ALA A 114 -2.81 1.05 -4.52
C ALA A 114 -3.46 0.34 -3.32
N PRO A 115 -3.28 -0.98 -3.15
CA PRO A 115 -2.66 -1.91 -4.08
C PRO A 115 -3.61 -2.28 -5.22
N ALA A 116 -3.13 -2.38 -6.44
CA ALA A 116 -3.96 -2.69 -7.61
C ALA A 116 -4.80 -3.96 -7.48
N LYS A 117 -4.34 -4.93 -6.68
CA LYS A 117 -5.06 -6.20 -6.41
C LYS A 117 -6.37 -6.03 -5.63
N ALA A 118 -6.59 -4.88 -4.99
CA ALA A 118 -7.84 -4.59 -4.29
C ALA A 118 -8.99 -4.25 -5.23
N PHE A 119 -8.72 -4.02 -6.52
CA PHE A 119 -9.74 -3.76 -7.52
C PHE A 119 -10.72 -4.94 -7.65
N ALA A 120 -12.01 -4.66 -7.55
CA ALA A 120 -13.06 -5.66 -7.71
C ALA A 120 -13.84 -5.47 -9.03
N THR A 121 -14.26 -4.23 -9.33
CA THR A 121 -15.01 -3.89 -10.55
C THR A 121 -15.03 -2.37 -10.75
N GLY A 122 -15.34 -1.91 -11.97
CA GLY A 122 -15.74 -0.53 -12.20
C GLY A 122 -17.19 -0.30 -11.79
N TYR A 123 -17.54 0.95 -11.53
CA TYR A 123 -18.91 1.42 -11.33
C TYR A 123 -19.14 2.71 -12.12
N SER A 124 -20.42 3.07 -12.33
CA SER A 124 -20.78 4.36 -12.91
C SER A 124 -20.29 5.56 -12.06
N ASN A 125 -20.25 6.74 -12.66
CA ASN A 125 -19.90 8.01 -12.02
C ASN A 125 -18.44 8.10 -11.50
N GLY A 126 -17.50 7.40 -12.12
CA GLY A 126 -16.09 7.48 -11.77
C GLY A 126 -15.70 6.71 -10.50
N ASN A 127 -16.59 5.83 -10.03
CA ASN A 127 -16.33 4.99 -8.87
C ASN A 127 -15.67 3.67 -9.27
N VAL A 128 -14.87 3.12 -8.36
CA VAL A 128 -14.34 1.76 -8.48
C VAL A 128 -14.75 0.93 -7.28
N GLY A 129 -15.05 -0.34 -7.52
CA GLY A 129 -15.28 -1.32 -6.48
C GLY A 129 -13.96 -1.83 -5.93
N ILE A 130 -13.84 -1.79 -4.63
CA ILE A 130 -12.72 -2.37 -3.88
C ILE A 130 -13.23 -3.37 -2.86
N THR A 131 -12.38 -4.30 -2.47
CA THR A 131 -12.66 -5.23 -1.38
C THR A 131 -11.72 -4.98 -0.22
N LEU A 132 -12.29 -4.60 0.92
CA LEU A 132 -11.61 -4.66 2.22
C LEU A 132 -11.94 -6.03 2.82
N ALA A 133 -10.98 -6.94 2.80
CA ALA A 133 -11.20 -8.34 3.15
C ALA A 133 -11.62 -8.51 4.62
N GLU A 134 -12.61 -9.35 4.86
CA GLU A 134 -13.00 -9.77 6.21
C GLU A 134 -11.92 -10.64 6.85
N THR A 135 -11.32 -11.55 6.07
CA THR A 135 -10.16 -12.33 6.51
C THR A 135 -8.90 -11.72 5.95
N GLN A 136 -8.05 -11.23 6.83
CA GLN A 136 -6.78 -10.57 6.54
C GLN A 136 -5.61 -11.47 6.95
N LYS A 137 -4.46 -11.27 6.32
CA LYS A 137 -3.22 -12.03 6.56
C LYS A 137 -2.10 -11.10 7.00
N PRO A 138 -2.20 -10.48 8.18
CA PRO A 138 -1.12 -9.68 8.74
C PRO A 138 0.03 -10.58 9.22
N SER A 139 1.15 -9.97 9.61
CA SER A 139 2.14 -10.57 10.49
C SER A 139 2.09 -9.92 11.88
N SER A 140 2.86 -10.40 12.84
CA SER A 140 3.02 -9.73 14.14
C SER A 140 3.66 -8.34 14.01
N LEU A 141 4.33 -8.08 12.87
CA LEU A 141 5.07 -6.85 12.61
C LEU A 141 4.29 -5.83 11.78
N THR A 142 3.30 -6.27 10.98
CA THR A 142 2.62 -5.37 10.03
C THR A 142 1.23 -5.87 9.63
N ILE A 143 0.46 -4.97 9.05
CA ILE A 143 -0.87 -5.23 8.49
C ILE A 143 -0.83 -6.14 7.25
N ASP A 144 -2.00 -6.66 6.85
CA ASP A 144 -2.17 -7.20 5.50
C ASP A 144 -2.13 -6.06 4.47
N GLN A 145 -1.05 -5.97 3.71
CA GLN A 145 -0.85 -4.95 2.69
C GLN A 145 -1.92 -4.97 1.58
N ALA A 146 -2.62 -6.11 1.39
CA ALA A 146 -3.72 -6.18 0.45
C ALA A 146 -4.92 -5.31 0.86
N CYS A 147 -5.03 -5.01 2.15
CA CYS A 147 -6.12 -4.25 2.75
C CYS A 147 -5.79 -2.76 2.94
N ASP A 148 -4.53 -2.35 2.80
CA ASP A 148 -4.12 -0.95 2.94
C ASP A 148 -4.37 -0.17 1.66
N ILE A 149 -5.59 0.28 1.46
CA ILE A 149 -6.01 0.94 0.22
C ILE A 149 -5.72 2.43 0.28
N LEU A 150 -4.92 2.87 -0.68
CA LEU A 150 -4.44 4.23 -0.86
C LEU A 150 -4.99 4.79 -2.16
N VAL A 151 -5.70 5.91 -2.13
CA VAL A 151 -6.22 6.59 -3.31
C VAL A 151 -5.37 7.81 -3.59
N ALA A 152 -4.89 7.94 -4.83
CA ALA A 152 -4.11 9.10 -5.24
C ALA A 152 -5.03 10.27 -5.60
N LYS A 153 -4.55 11.48 -5.33
CA LYS A 153 -5.14 12.68 -5.91
C LYS A 153 -5.07 12.59 -7.45
N GLU A 154 -6.16 12.95 -8.13
CA GLU A 154 -6.18 13.01 -9.60
C GLU A 154 -5.02 13.86 -10.11
N ALA A 155 -4.31 13.36 -11.12
CA ALA A 155 -3.16 14.04 -11.72
C ALA A 155 -3.31 14.18 -13.23
N SER A 156 -2.79 15.28 -13.77
CA SER A 156 -2.66 15.48 -15.20
C SER A 156 -1.35 14.93 -15.71
N TYR A 157 -1.31 14.47 -16.94
CA TYR A 157 -0.10 14.05 -17.62
C TYR A 157 0.01 14.65 -19.02
N MET A 158 1.23 14.82 -19.48
CA MET A 158 1.58 15.19 -20.84
C MET A 158 2.83 14.39 -21.23
N ALA A 159 2.70 13.56 -22.24
CA ALA A 159 3.82 12.79 -22.75
C ALA A 159 4.77 13.68 -23.57
N ASP A 160 6.06 13.50 -23.37
CA ASP A 160 7.07 14.10 -24.24
C ASP A 160 6.82 13.75 -25.70
N ALA A 161 6.85 14.72 -26.56
CA ALA A 161 6.47 14.55 -27.96
C ALA A 161 7.43 13.63 -28.74
N THR A 162 8.66 13.51 -28.28
CA THR A 162 9.74 12.75 -28.93
C THR A 162 9.88 11.36 -28.35
N THR A 163 9.90 11.24 -27.01
CA THR A 163 10.18 9.97 -26.32
C THR A 163 8.90 9.20 -25.95
N GLY A 164 7.77 9.89 -25.83
CA GLY A 164 6.52 9.30 -25.32
C GLY A 164 6.55 9.05 -23.82
N GLU A 165 7.49 9.66 -23.09
CA GLU A 165 7.62 9.50 -21.65
C GLU A 165 6.73 10.50 -20.90
N VAL A 166 6.19 10.05 -19.77
CA VAL A 166 5.48 10.86 -18.78
C VAL A 166 6.19 10.71 -17.44
N THR A 167 6.58 11.84 -16.86
CA THR A 167 7.12 11.89 -15.50
C THR A 167 6.13 12.66 -14.62
N ILE A 168 5.70 12.04 -13.54
CA ILE A 168 4.87 12.65 -12.50
C ILE A 168 5.67 12.67 -11.21
N ASP A 169 5.95 13.84 -10.70
CA ASP A 169 6.55 14.02 -9.39
C ASP A 169 5.48 14.32 -8.33
N ASP A 170 5.75 13.87 -7.11
CA ASP A 170 4.95 14.19 -5.91
C ASP A 170 3.47 13.77 -5.97
N LEU A 171 3.18 12.59 -6.53
CA LEU A 171 1.82 12.04 -6.47
C LEU A 171 1.42 11.78 -5.00
N TYR A 172 0.39 12.49 -4.56
CA TYR A 172 -0.11 12.42 -3.19
C TYR A 172 -1.18 11.35 -3.04
N PHE A 173 -1.09 10.53 -1.97
CA PHE A 173 -2.06 9.51 -1.64
C PHE A 173 -2.79 9.81 -0.32
N LYS A 174 -4.04 9.36 -0.22
CA LYS A 174 -4.85 9.30 0.99
C LYS A 174 -5.14 7.85 1.34
N ARG A 175 -4.92 7.44 2.59
CA ARG A 175 -5.36 6.13 3.09
C ARG A 175 -6.87 6.15 3.30
N MET A 176 -7.56 5.11 2.84
CA MET A 176 -9.01 5.02 2.91
C MET A 176 -9.51 4.40 4.20
N PHE A 177 -8.70 3.57 4.86
CA PHE A 177 -9.10 2.76 5.99
C PHE A 177 -8.23 3.01 7.22
N SER A 178 -8.77 2.64 8.39
CA SER A 178 -8.05 2.72 9.67
C SER A 178 -7.20 1.50 9.88
N ILE A 179 -6.02 1.68 10.46
CA ILE A 179 -5.20 0.59 10.96
C ILE A 179 -5.47 0.46 12.45
N VAL A 180 -5.76 -0.75 12.89
CA VAL A 180 -6.06 -1.07 14.30
C VAL A 180 -5.01 -2.01 14.83
N LYS A 181 -4.50 -1.69 16.00
CA LYS A 181 -3.54 -2.50 16.75
C LYS A 181 -4.21 -3.01 18.02
N VAL A 182 -4.23 -4.32 18.20
CA VAL A 182 -4.75 -4.98 19.40
C VAL A 182 -3.60 -5.69 20.12
N ALA A 183 -3.25 -5.22 21.33
CA ALA A 183 -2.28 -5.88 22.16
C ALA A 183 -2.92 -7.08 22.87
N LEU A 184 -2.29 -8.25 22.78
CA LEU A 184 -2.71 -9.45 23.44
C LEU A 184 -2.09 -9.52 24.85
N LYS A 185 -2.94 -9.75 25.85
CA LYS A 185 -2.51 -10.01 27.21
C LYS A 185 -3.33 -11.16 27.77
N GLY A 186 -2.67 -12.23 28.13
CA GLY A 186 -3.27 -13.42 28.69
C GLY A 186 -2.71 -13.74 30.10
N PRO A 187 -3.30 -14.76 30.76
CA PRO A 187 -2.71 -15.34 31.96
C PRO A 187 -1.39 -16.06 31.61
N GLU A 188 -0.56 -16.30 32.60
CA GLU A 188 0.75 -16.96 32.43
C GLU A 188 0.65 -18.32 31.73
N SER A 189 -0.47 -19.04 31.89
CA SER A 189 -0.71 -20.32 31.21
C SER A 189 -0.78 -20.21 29.68
N LEU A 190 -0.92 -19.00 29.12
CA LEU A 190 -0.93 -18.76 27.68
C LEU A 190 0.38 -18.18 27.14
N ASN A 191 1.39 -17.97 27.97
CA ASN A 191 2.62 -17.27 27.57
C ASN A 191 3.38 -17.91 26.40
N GLU A 192 3.22 -19.21 26.16
CA GLU A 192 3.85 -19.94 25.06
C GLU A 192 2.89 -20.20 23.88
N GLU A 193 1.65 -19.73 24.00
CA GLU A 193 0.65 -19.94 22.97
C GLU A 193 0.78 -18.88 21.85
N ILE A 194 0.79 -19.38 20.62
CA ILE A 194 0.83 -18.56 19.41
C ILE A 194 -0.56 -18.52 18.79
N VAL A 195 -1.03 -17.33 18.48
CA VAL A 195 -2.36 -17.11 17.92
C VAL A 195 -2.36 -17.44 16.43
N SER A 196 -3.13 -18.44 16.01
CA SER A 196 -3.31 -18.79 14.60
C SER A 196 -4.41 -17.97 13.93
N LYS A 197 -5.39 -17.53 14.74
CA LYS A 197 -6.52 -16.73 14.28
C LYS A 197 -7.02 -15.81 15.38
N PHE A 198 -7.40 -14.60 15.02
CA PHE A 198 -7.98 -13.63 15.93
C PHE A 198 -9.01 -12.76 15.21
N SER A 199 -10.16 -12.51 15.83
CA SER A 199 -11.23 -11.73 15.26
C SER A 199 -11.74 -10.64 16.20
N LEU A 200 -12.17 -9.54 15.60
CA LEU A 200 -12.93 -8.48 16.22
C LEU A 200 -14.30 -8.43 15.58
N THR A 201 -15.35 -8.60 16.37
CA THR A 201 -16.75 -8.42 15.95
C THR A 201 -17.33 -7.19 16.65
N ALA A 202 -17.78 -6.26 15.87
CA ALA A 202 -18.47 -5.05 16.32
C ALA A 202 -19.99 -5.31 16.41
N PRO A 203 -20.78 -4.39 17.02
CA PRO A 203 -22.24 -4.48 17.02
C PRO A 203 -22.81 -4.59 15.59
N GLU A 204 -23.99 -5.19 15.48
CA GLU A 204 -24.76 -5.18 14.23
C GLU A 204 -24.88 -3.74 13.67
N ARG A 205 -24.81 -3.61 12.35
CA ARG A 205 -24.81 -2.34 11.59
C ARG A 205 -23.50 -1.54 11.64
N THR A 206 -22.51 -1.93 12.45
CA THR A 206 -21.16 -1.39 12.32
C THR A 206 -20.47 -2.05 11.16
N ILE A 207 -19.96 -1.27 10.22
CA ILE A 207 -19.25 -1.80 9.07
C ILE A 207 -17.76 -1.78 9.38
N LEU A 208 -17.13 -2.94 9.50
CA LEU A 208 -15.68 -3.06 9.64
C LEU A 208 -15.00 -3.40 8.32
N THR A 209 -15.62 -4.26 7.50
CA THR A 209 -15.05 -4.79 6.27
C THR A 209 -16.13 -4.98 5.22
N GLY A 210 -15.75 -5.37 3.99
CA GLY A 210 -16.70 -5.67 2.94
C GLY A 210 -16.26 -5.17 1.56
N ARG A 211 -17.24 -5.00 0.68
CA ARG A 211 -17.03 -4.44 -0.66
C ARG A 211 -17.63 -3.04 -0.74
N ALA A 212 -16.82 -2.06 -1.08
CA ALA A 212 -17.22 -0.66 -1.20
C ALA A 212 -17.03 -0.13 -2.62
N ALA A 213 -17.82 0.86 -3.02
CA ALA A 213 -17.56 1.73 -4.14
C ALA A 213 -16.83 2.98 -3.65
N ILE A 214 -15.66 3.25 -4.21
CA ILE A 214 -14.83 4.41 -3.88
C ILE A 214 -14.86 5.39 -5.05
N ASN A 215 -15.13 6.65 -4.75
CA ASN A 215 -14.92 7.74 -5.70
C ASN A 215 -13.43 8.11 -5.70
N LEU A 216 -12.76 7.87 -6.83
CA LEU A 216 -11.32 8.12 -6.93
C LEU A 216 -10.97 9.61 -7.00
N SER A 217 -11.87 10.47 -7.48
CA SER A 217 -11.59 11.92 -7.56
C SER A 217 -11.66 12.60 -6.20
N SER A 218 -12.61 12.20 -5.34
CA SER A 218 -12.78 12.76 -3.99
C SER A 218 -12.06 11.96 -2.90
N ALA A 219 -11.58 10.77 -3.21
CA ALA A 219 -11.06 9.79 -2.26
C ALA A 219 -12.03 9.57 -1.08
N THR A 220 -13.28 9.19 -1.42
CA THR A 220 -14.35 8.92 -0.46
C THR A 220 -15.05 7.62 -0.77
N ILE A 221 -15.56 6.96 0.27
CA ILE A 221 -16.46 5.82 0.11
C ILE A 221 -17.84 6.35 -0.26
N ASP A 222 -18.35 5.98 -1.43
CA ASP A 222 -19.68 6.34 -1.89
C ASP A 222 -20.75 5.44 -1.25
N LYS A 223 -20.53 4.13 -1.28
CA LYS A 223 -21.43 3.15 -0.66
C LYS A 223 -20.73 1.83 -0.35
N TRP A 224 -21.32 1.08 0.57
CA TRP A 224 -20.99 -0.33 0.80
C TRP A 224 -22.00 -1.22 0.07
N ASN A 225 -21.50 -2.13 -0.77
CA ASN A 225 -22.31 -3.11 -1.48
C ASN A 225 -22.46 -4.42 -0.69
N ILE A 226 -21.40 -4.75 0.07
CA ILE A 226 -21.36 -5.84 1.05
C ILE A 226 -20.73 -5.24 2.30
N SER A 227 -21.34 -5.49 3.45
CA SER A 227 -20.85 -4.97 4.72
C SER A 227 -20.82 -6.09 5.76
N ASN A 228 -19.68 -6.19 6.46
CA ASN A 228 -19.47 -7.12 7.56
C ASN A 228 -19.09 -6.34 8.80
N ASN A 229 -19.61 -6.77 9.95
CA ASN A 229 -19.26 -6.22 11.26
C ASN A 229 -18.10 -6.99 11.93
N THR A 230 -17.44 -7.86 11.20
CA THR A 230 -16.33 -8.68 11.68
C THR A 230 -15.10 -8.48 10.81
N VAL A 231 -13.93 -8.51 11.46
CA VAL A 231 -12.63 -8.65 10.82
C VAL A 231 -11.86 -9.76 11.50
N THR A 232 -11.17 -10.57 10.72
CA THR A 232 -10.41 -11.73 11.20
C THR A 232 -8.98 -11.68 10.67
N ALA A 233 -8.00 -11.75 11.55
CA ALA A 233 -6.59 -11.98 11.21
C ALA A 233 -6.30 -13.47 11.25
N THR A 234 -5.62 -13.99 10.22
CA THR A 234 -5.14 -15.39 10.17
C THR A 234 -3.65 -15.39 9.89
N TYR A 235 -2.92 -16.23 10.58
CA TYR A 235 -1.48 -16.29 10.53
C TYR A 235 -1.00 -17.65 10.02
N THR A 236 -0.03 -17.64 9.11
CA THR A 236 0.69 -18.83 8.64
C THR A 236 2.14 -18.82 9.11
N THR A 237 2.71 -17.63 9.30
CA THR A 237 4.05 -17.36 9.81
C THR A 237 3.97 -16.06 10.62
N ASP A 238 4.99 -15.78 11.42
CA ASP A 238 5.14 -14.52 12.17
C ASP A 238 3.88 -14.13 12.95
N ALA A 239 3.26 -15.11 13.59
CA ALA A 239 2.05 -14.95 14.37
C ALA A 239 2.35 -14.34 15.76
N PRO A 240 1.44 -13.51 16.31
CA PRO A 240 1.60 -12.96 17.63
C PRO A 240 1.39 -14.03 18.73
N GLY A 241 2.05 -13.86 19.85
CA GLY A 241 1.89 -14.69 21.04
C GLY A 241 1.39 -13.92 22.25
N PHE A 242 1.06 -14.61 23.34
CA PHE A 242 0.66 -13.98 24.61
C PHE A 242 1.86 -13.67 25.52
N GLY A 243 3.02 -14.26 25.26
CA GLY A 243 4.20 -14.17 26.12
C GLY A 243 5.03 -12.90 26.00
N GLY A 244 4.79 -12.09 24.98
CA GLY A 244 5.49 -10.83 24.74
C GLY A 244 5.19 -9.78 25.81
N LYS A 245 6.15 -8.90 26.08
CA LYS A 245 5.93 -7.73 26.94
C LYS A 245 5.42 -6.58 26.07
N TYR A 246 4.25 -6.03 26.40
CA TYR A 246 3.81 -4.81 25.76
C TYR A 246 4.80 -3.66 26.07
N PRO A 247 5.28 -2.89 25.09
CA PRO A 247 4.85 -2.78 23.70
C PRO A 247 5.58 -3.72 22.71
N ASP A 248 6.13 -4.84 23.17
CA ASP A 248 6.82 -5.78 22.30
C ASP A 248 5.92 -6.25 21.15
N LEU A 249 6.52 -6.44 19.99
CA LEU A 249 5.84 -6.70 18.73
C LEU A 249 5.12 -8.03 18.67
N ASP A 250 5.64 -9.01 19.39
CA ASP A 250 5.23 -10.40 19.30
C ASP A 250 3.84 -10.67 19.89
N ASN A 251 3.23 -9.69 20.57
CA ASN A 251 1.90 -9.81 21.16
C ASN A 251 0.84 -8.91 20.53
N VAL A 252 1.03 -8.50 19.29
CA VAL A 252 0.14 -7.55 18.60
C VAL A 252 -0.55 -8.17 17.40
N VAL A 253 -1.86 -8.02 17.36
CA VAL A 253 -2.70 -8.30 16.18
C VAL A 253 -2.99 -7.00 15.45
N TRP A 254 -2.85 -7.05 14.13
CA TRP A 254 -3.12 -5.93 13.26
C TRP A 254 -4.36 -6.17 12.42
N PHE A 255 -5.18 -5.12 12.27
CA PHE A 255 -6.32 -5.10 11.35
C PHE A 255 -6.33 -3.83 10.53
N VAL A 256 -6.95 -3.92 9.36
CA VAL A 256 -7.39 -2.76 8.58
C VAL A 256 -8.91 -2.78 8.56
N VAL A 257 -9.54 -1.70 9.01
CA VAL A 257 -11.00 -1.61 9.16
C VAL A 257 -11.55 -0.31 8.59
N ASN A 258 -12.84 -0.29 8.30
CA ASN A 258 -13.54 0.93 7.93
C ASN A 258 -13.49 1.96 9.08
N PRO A 259 -13.16 3.24 8.80
CA PRO A 259 -13.25 4.30 9.79
C PRO A 259 -14.64 4.44 10.38
N GLY A 260 -14.72 4.75 11.66
CA GLY A 260 -16.01 4.92 12.34
C GLY A 260 -15.87 4.93 13.84
N THR A 261 -17.00 5.04 14.53
CA THR A 261 -17.07 5.04 15.99
C THR A 261 -18.07 4.02 16.46
N ILE A 262 -17.70 3.26 17.48
CA ILE A 262 -18.60 2.39 18.23
C ILE A 262 -18.87 3.10 19.58
N GLU A 263 -20.14 3.35 19.86
CA GLU A 263 -20.57 4.16 20.99
C GLU A 263 -20.38 3.45 22.35
N PRO A 264 -20.27 4.18 23.44
CA PRO A 264 -20.25 3.62 24.79
C PRO A 264 -21.50 2.77 25.06
N GLY A 265 -21.35 1.72 25.86
CA GLY A 265 -22.41 0.74 26.16
C GLY A 265 -22.57 -0.34 25.11
N ALA A 266 -21.99 -0.18 23.93
CA ALA A 266 -21.97 -1.22 22.91
C ALA A 266 -21.05 -2.37 23.31
N LYS A 267 -21.36 -3.57 22.80
CA LYS A 267 -20.57 -4.77 23.02
C LYS A 267 -19.71 -5.07 21.80
N VAL A 268 -18.43 -5.29 22.03
CA VAL A 268 -17.50 -5.83 21.05
C VAL A 268 -17.02 -7.20 21.51
N VAL A 269 -16.83 -8.09 20.56
CA VAL A 269 -16.37 -9.47 20.86
C VAL A 269 -15.01 -9.69 20.20
N PHE A 270 -14.07 -10.11 21.01
CA PHE A 270 -12.78 -10.64 20.56
C PHE A 270 -12.81 -12.15 20.68
N ALA A 271 -12.43 -12.86 19.63
CA ALA A 271 -12.29 -14.30 19.65
C ALA A 271 -10.97 -14.70 19.00
N GLY A 272 -10.37 -15.80 19.48
CA GLY A 272 -9.12 -16.26 18.93
C GLY A 272 -8.91 -17.75 19.10
N GLU A 273 -7.93 -18.25 18.35
CA GLU A 273 -7.54 -19.66 18.31
C GLU A 273 -6.01 -19.75 18.41
N THR A 274 -5.54 -20.69 19.22
CA THR A 274 -4.15 -21.16 19.25
C THR A 274 -4.12 -22.65 18.87
N ALA A 275 -2.97 -23.29 18.92
CA ALA A 275 -2.90 -24.73 18.69
C ALA A 275 -3.69 -25.55 19.73
N ASN A 276 -3.79 -25.05 20.97
CA ASN A 276 -4.34 -25.80 22.10
C ASN A 276 -5.65 -25.21 22.63
N TYR A 277 -5.98 -23.95 22.32
CA TYR A 277 -7.09 -23.23 22.94
C TYR A 277 -7.89 -22.42 21.93
N THR A 278 -9.19 -22.31 22.23
CA THR A 278 -10.06 -21.26 21.69
C THR A 278 -10.49 -20.35 22.85
N PHE A 279 -10.58 -19.06 22.58
CA PHE A 279 -11.00 -18.08 23.58
C PHE A 279 -11.93 -17.03 22.99
N THR A 280 -12.79 -16.51 23.84
CA THR A 280 -13.72 -15.43 23.48
C THR A 280 -13.82 -14.46 24.64
N LYS A 281 -13.81 -13.17 24.33
CA LYS A 281 -13.98 -12.08 25.30
C LYS A 281 -14.97 -11.08 24.77
N GLU A 282 -16.12 -10.97 25.42
CA GLU A 282 -17.05 -9.85 25.22
C GLU A 282 -16.63 -8.67 26.11
N VAL A 283 -16.59 -7.48 25.55
CA VAL A 283 -16.29 -6.22 26.23
C VAL A 283 -17.39 -5.25 25.99
N THR A 284 -18.03 -4.75 27.06
CA THR A 284 -18.92 -3.61 26.98
C THR A 284 -18.08 -2.33 27.07
N LEU A 285 -18.18 -1.48 26.06
CA LEU A 285 -17.38 -0.27 25.97
C LEU A 285 -17.81 0.74 27.01
N SER A 286 -16.88 1.18 27.86
CA SER A 286 -17.11 2.30 28.80
C SER A 286 -16.92 3.67 28.15
N LYS A 287 -16.22 3.72 27.02
CA LYS A 287 -15.94 4.91 26.21
C LYS A 287 -16.13 4.56 24.74
N ALA A 288 -16.33 5.58 23.90
CA ALA A 288 -16.37 5.38 22.46
C ALA A 288 -15.07 4.76 21.96
N LEU A 289 -15.17 3.76 21.09
CA LEU A 289 -14.05 3.20 20.35
C LEU A 289 -14.07 3.78 18.94
N THR A 290 -13.12 4.66 18.64
CA THR A 290 -13.03 5.33 17.36
C THR A 290 -11.92 4.73 16.51
N PHE A 291 -12.24 4.42 15.26
CA PHE A 291 -11.31 4.08 14.20
C PHE A 291 -11.12 5.32 13.33
N PRO A 292 -10.07 6.11 13.57
CA PRO A 292 -9.89 7.40 12.90
C PRO A 292 -9.55 7.20 11.42
N GLU A 293 -10.06 8.07 10.56
CA GLU A 293 -9.73 8.07 9.14
C GLU A 293 -8.22 8.32 8.94
N SER A 294 -7.59 7.49 8.11
CA SER A 294 -6.17 7.62 7.72
C SER A 294 -5.15 7.55 8.87
N GLN A 295 -5.52 7.03 10.03
CA GLN A 295 -4.67 6.99 11.21
C GLN A 295 -4.55 5.58 11.80
N LEU A 296 -3.58 5.42 12.70
CA LEU A 296 -3.42 4.23 13.53
C LEU A 296 -4.25 4.39 14.82
N ALA A 297 -5.20 3.48 15.04
CA ALA A 297 -5.91 3.33 16.32
C ALA A 297 -5.19 2.32 17.21
N VAL A 298 -4.93 2.67 18.46
CA VAL A 298 -4.23 1.84 19.46
C VAL A 298 -5.15 1.55 20.65
#